data_8631254f5e58b6c7ceff5a144f4a683a
#
_entry.id   8631254f5e58b6c7ceff5a144f4a683a
#
_cell.length_a   1.000
_cell.length_b   1.000
_cell.length_c   1.000
_cell.angle_alpha   90.00
_cell.angle_beta   90.00
_cell.angle_gamma   90.00
#
_symmetry.space_group_name_H-M   'P 1'
#
loop_
_entity.id
_entity.type
_entity.pdbx_description
1 polymer ?
#
loop_
_entity_poly.entity_id
_entity_poly.type
_entity_poly.pdbx_seq_one_letter_code
_entity_poly.pdbx_strand_id
1 'polypeptide(L)'
;KGKIVDVLTSKYDIIARFQGGPNAGHTLEFDGIKHVLHTIPSGIFHPGVINLIGNGVVIDPVIFEREIREIKVLGIPMSELLISKKAHLILPTHKLLDAASEKAKGKEKIGSTLKGIGPTYMDKTGRNGLRVGDISAPDFKEKYEKLKRKHIQLLKFYDFEYELEELETAWFASLATLKSFDHIESEHYIHKALKEKKKILAEGAQGTLLDIDFGSYPFVTSSNTITAGACTGLGIAPNKIGEVFGIFKSY
;
A
#
# COMPACT_ATOMS: atom_id res chain seq x y z
N LYS A 1 2.35 -8.30 14.21
CA LYS A 1 2.49 -9.05 12.94
C LYS A 1 3.90 -8.93 12.39
N GLY A 2 4.48 -7.72 12.30
CA GLY A 2 5.84 -7.51 11.79
C GLY A 2 6.87 -8.47 12.39
N LYS A 3 6.93 -8.63 13.71
CA LYS A 3 7.84 -9.57 14.37
C LYS A 3 7.74 -11.03 13.88
N ILE A 4 6.53 -11.48 13.56
CA ILE A 4 6.32 -12.86 13.05
C ILE A 4 6.74 -12.97 11.59
N VAL A 5 6.40 -11.97 10.77
CA VAL A 5 6.83 -11.93 9.36
C VAL A 5 8.36 -11.88 9.29
N ASP A 6 8.99 -11.05 10.12
CA ASP A 6 10.45 -10.94 10.22
C ASP A 6 11.11 -12.30 10.52
N VAL A 7 10.64 -13.01 11.56
CA VAL A 7 11.14 -14.37 11.90
C VAL A 7 10.91 -15.38 10.77
N LEU A 8 9.78 -15.30 10.08
CA LEU A 8 9.48 -16.20 8.96
C LEU A 8 10.29 -15.89 7.70
N THR A 9 10.71 -14.63 7.52
CA THR A 9 11.38 -14.15 6.31
C THR A 9 12.56 -15.03 5.90
N SER A 10 13.37 -15.49 6.86
CA SER A 10 14.53 -16.37 6.59
C SER A 10 14.20 -17.70 5.90
N LYS A 11 12.92 -18.08 5.84
CA LYS A 11 12.44 -19.33 5.20
C LYS A 11 11.87 -19.12 3.81
N TYR A 12 11.82 -17.87 3.34
CA TYR A 12 11.18 -17.47 2.09
C TYR A 12 12.14 -16.69 1.19
N ASP A 13 11.95 -16.81 -0.12
CA ASP A 13 12.73 -16.09 -1.13
C ASP A 13 12.13 -14.72 -1.43
N ILE A 14 10.81 -14.58 -1.25
CA ILE A 14 10.06 -13.35 -1.58
C ILE A 14 9.07 -13.03 -0.48
N ILE A 15 9.08 -11.79 -0.01
CA ILE A 15 8.02 -11.25 0.86
C ILE A 15 7.16 -10.31 0.02
N ALA A 16 5.89 -10.66 -0.16
CA ALA A 16 4.99 -9.94 -1.06
C ALA A 16 3.81 -9.33 -0.31
N ARG A 17 3.77 -8.01 -0.23
CA ARG A 17 2.65 -7.30 0.37
C ARG A 17 1.51 -7.20 -0.62
N PHE A 18 0.31 -7.69 -0.26
CA PHE A 18 -0.76 -7.87 -1.23
C PHE A 18 -1.89 -6.84 -1.15
N GLN A 19 -2.04 -6.09 -0.04
CA GLN A 19 -3.10 -5.10 0.11
C GLN A 19 -2.77 -4.03 1.15
N GLY A 20 -3.67 -3.06 1.32
CA GLY A 20 -3.54 -1.96 2.26
C GLY A 20 -2.65 -0.84 1.71
N GLY A 21 -2.22 0.03 2.59
CA GLY A 21 -1.40 1.20 2.28
C GLY A 21 -0.75 1.73 3.54
N PRO A 22 -0.41 3.02 3.59
CA PRO A 22 0.28 3.62 4.74
C PRO A 22 -0.65 3.93 5.93
N ASN A 23 -1.86 3.40 5.97
CA ASN A 23 -2.84 3.64 7.04
C ASN A 23 -2.43 3.08 8.40
N ALA A 24 -1.61 2.02 8.44
CA ALA A 24 -1.09 1.46 9.69
C ALA A 24 0.38 1.10 9.56
N GLY A 25 1.18 1.55 10.52
CA GLY A 25 2.58 1.13 10.66
C GLY A 25 2.68 -0.25 11.33
N HIS A 26 3.71 -1.00 10.99
CA HIS A 26 4.11 -2.20 11.71
C HIS A 26 5.55 -2.06 12.19
N THR A 27 5.74 -2.23 13.49
CA THR A 27 7.04 -2.06 14.13
C THR A 27 7.84 -3.34 14.02
N LEU A 28 9.07 -3.22 13.56
CA LEU A 28 10.13 -4.22 13.64
C LEU A 28 11.13 -3.80 14.70
N GLU A 29 11.72 -4.78 15.37
CA GLU A 29 12.70 -4.55 16.41
C GLU A 29 13.77 -5.65 16.29
N PHE A 30 14.97 -5.25 15.91
CA PHE A 30 16.12 -6.14 15.69
C PHE A 30 17.42 -5.39 16.03
N ASP A 31 18.39 -6.06 16.59
CA ASP A 31 19.71 -5.53 16.94
C ASP A 31 19.68 -4.17 17.67
N GLY A 32 18.68 -3.96 18.55
CA GLY A 32 18.48 -2.71 19.26
C GLY A 32 17.88 -1.57 18.44
N ILE A 33 17.57 -1.80 17.16
CA ILE A 33 16.91 -0.86 16.25
C ILE A 33 15.39 -1.12 16.30
N LYS A 34 14.63 -0.04 16.52
CA LYS A 34 13.18 -0.06 16.40
C LYS A 34 12.76 0.78 15.20
N HIS A 35 12.19 0.14 14.19
CA HIS A 35 11.77 0.80 12.97
C HIS A 35 10.29 0.53 12.65
N VAL A 36 9.61 1.52 12.06
CA VAL A 36 8.19 1.42 11.69
C VAL A 36 8.06 1.47 10.18
N LEU A 37 7.64 0.35 9.60
CA LEU A 37 7.29 0.28 8.17
C LEU A 37 5.80 0.54 7.96
N HIS A 38 5.45 1.17 6.86
CA HIS A 38 4.07 1.44 6.46
C HIS A 38 3.68 0.69 5.19
N THR A 39 4.42 0.90 4.10
CA THR A 39 4.12 0.36 2.77
C THR A 39 5.11 -0.73 2.37
N ILE A 40 6.35 -0.60 2.77
CA ILE A 40 7.44 -1.52 2.43
C ILE A 40 7.25 -2.86 3.16
N PRO A 41 7.47 -4.02 2.48
CA PRO A 41 7.38 -5.33 3.11
C PRO A 41 8.39 -5.53 4.24
N SER A 42 8.02 -6.36 5.23
CA SER A 42 8.85 -6.62 6.43
C SER A 42 10.19 -7.30 6.13
N GLY A 43 10.32 -7.95 4.98
CA GLY A 43 11.55 -8.64 4.56
C GLY A 43 12.70 -7.71 4.16
N ILE A 44 12.49 -6.40 4.10
CA ILE A 44 13.48 -5.42 3.60
C ILE A 44 14.79 -5.43 4.39
N PHE A 45 14.77 -5.85 5.65
CA PHE A 45 15.93 -5.94 6.52
C PHE A 45 16.74 -7.23 6.36
N HIS A 46 16.29 -8.17 5.52
CA HIS A 46 16.95 -9.46 5.27
C HIS A 46 17.67 -9.44 3.92
N PRO A 47 19.01 -9.44 3.88
CA PRO A 47 19.75 -9.46 2.63
C PRO A 47 19.41 -10.68 1.76
N GLY A 48 19.29 -10.48 0.45
CA GLY A 48 19.00 -11.55 -0.51
C GLY A 48 17.53 -11.95 -0.59
N VAL A 49 16.65 -11.34 0.21
CA VAL A 49 15.20 -11.57 0.14
C VAL A 49 14.54 -10.51 -0.71
N ILE A 50 13.80 -10.92 -1.72
CA ILE A 50 13.07 -10.01 -2.61
C ILE A 50 11.83 -9.50 -1.88
N ASN A 51 11.64 -8.19 -1.93
CA ASN A 51 10.50 -7.50 -1.33
C ASN A 51 9.60 -6.95 -2.44
N LEU A 52 8.35 -7.38 -2.48
CA LEU A 52 7.42 -7.02 -3.53
C LEU A 52 6.21 -6.26 -2.98
N ILE A 53 5.98 -5.07 -3.51
CA ILE A 53 4.73 -4.33 -3.32
C ILE A 53 3.78 -4.72 -4.44
N GLY A 54 2.74 -5.50 -4.09
CA GLY A 54 1.77 -6.06 -5.04
C GLY A 54 0.74 -5.05 -5.54
N ASN A 55 -0.02 -5.45 -6.55
CA ASN A 55 -1.03 -4.61 -7.22
C ASN A 55 -2.23 -4.24 -6.33
N GLY A 56 -2.45 -4.95 -5.24
CA GLY A 56 -3.51 -4.62 -4.28
C GLY A 56 -3.14 -3.51 -3.31
N VAL A 57 -1.88 -3.11 -3.23
CA VAL A 57 -1.41 -2.03 -2.36
C VAL A 57 -1.72 -0.66 -2.97
N VAL A 58 -2.01 0.33 -2.11
CA VAL A 58 -2.10 1.75 -2.47
C VAL A 58 -0.92 2.50 -1.85
N ILE A 59 -0.22 3.30 -2.67
CA ILE A 59 1.05 3.93 -2.31
C ILE A 59 0.88 5.44 -2.23
N ASP A 60 1.23 6.02 -1.09
CA ASP A 60 1.45 7.46 -0.93
C ASP A 60 2.92 7.76 -1.24
N PRO A 61 3.26 8.45 -2.35
CA PRO A 61 4.63 8.73 -2.73
C PRO A 61 5.42 9.47 -1.65
N VAL A 62 4.79 10.40 -0.92
CA VAL A 62 5.43 11.20 0.14
C VAL A 62 5.81 10.31 1.34
N ILE A 63 4.90 9.43 1.75
CA ILE A 63 5.16 8.49 2.85
C ILE A 63 6.20 7.46 2.41
N PHE A 64 6.09 6.95 1.18
CA PHE A 64 7.05 6.00 0.60
C PHE A 64 8.47 6.59 0.57
N GLU A 65 8.63 7.83 0.07
CA GLU A 65 9.93 8.50 0.06
C GLU A 65 10.53 8.64 1.46
N ARG A 66 9.71 8.99 2.46
CA ARG A 66 10.16 9.08 3.84
C ARG A 66 10.64 7.73 4.36
N GLU A 67 9.86 6.63 4.14
CA GLU A 67 10.26 5.28 4.53
C GLU A 67 11.60 4.89 3.90
N ILE A 68 11.77 5.12 2.58
CA ILE A 68 13.01 4.82 1.86
C ILE A 68 14.20 5.58 2.45
N ARG A 69 14.02 6.86 2.75
CA ARG A 69 15.09 7.68 3.36
C ARG A 69 15.48 7.15 4.74
N GLU A 70 14.51 6.83 5.56
CA GLU A 70 14.73 6.28 6.91
C GLU A 70 15.46 4.93 6.85
N ILE A 71 15.10 4.03 5.93
CA ILE A 71 15.76 2.73 5.76
C ILE A 71 17.18 2.90 5.21
N LYS A 72 17.40 3.81 4.26
CA LYS A 72 18.74 4.10 3.71
C LYS A 72 19.70 4.61 4.78
N VAL A 73 19.23 5.41 5.75
CA VAL A 73 20.05 5.87 6.90
C VAL A 73 20.57 4.70 7.74
N LEU A 74 19.82 3.57 7.76
CA LEU A 74 20.24 2.34 8.44
C LEU A 74 21.23 1.50 7.63
N GLY A 75 21.65 1.95 6.43
CA GLY A 75 22.58 1.23 5.56
C GLY A 75 21.97 0.02 4.84
N ILE A 76 20.65 -0.11 4.83
CA ILE A 76 19.95 -1.24 4.20
C ILE A 76 19.90 -1.04 2.67
N PRO A 77 20.36 -2.00 1.85
CA PRO A 77 20.28 -1.91 0.40
C PRO A 77 18.82 -2.04 -0.08
N MET A 78 18.46 -1.25 -1.11
CA MET A 78 17.10 -1.22 -1.67
C MET A 78 16.98 -1.99 -3.00
N SER A 79 18.02 -2.70 -3.42
CA SER A 79 18.10 -3.39 -4.72
C SER A 79 17.06 -4.49 -4.91
N GLU A 80 16.57 -5.08 -3.80
CA GLU A 80 15.59 -6.16 -3.84
C GLU A 80 14.15 -5.68 -3.62
N LEU A 81 13.88 -4.36 -3.67
CA LEU A 81 12.52 -3.82 -3.59
C LEU A 81 11.92 -3.63 -4.98
N LEU A 82 10.89 -4.42 -5.28
CA LEU A 82 10.15 -4.39 -6.54
C LEU A 82 8.75 -3.83 -6.31
N ILE A 83 8.24 -3.07 -7.27
CA ILE A 83 6.93 -2.42 -7.17
C ILE A 83 6.05 -2.80 -8.35
N SER A 84 4.83 -3.25 -8.07
CA SER A 84 3.86 -3.53 -9.12
C SER A 84 3.48 -2.26 -9.87
N LYS A 85 3.59 -2.27 -11.21
CA LYS A 85 3.04 -1.21 -12.08
C LYS A 85 1.55 -0.95 -11.85
N LYS A 86 0.82 -1.96 -11.37
CA LYS A 86 -0.63 -1.92 -11.15
C LYS A 86 -1.03 -1.44 -9.75
N ALA A 87 -0.09 -1.23 -8.83
CA ALA A 87 -0.37 -0.59 -7.56
C ALA A 87 -0.88 0.85 -7.79
N HIS A 88 -1.85 1.28 -6.98
CA HIS A 88 -2.47 2.61 -7.16
C HIS A 88 -1.79 3.67 -6.32
N LEU A 89 -1.79 4.90 -6.86
CA LEU A 89 -1.25 6.07 -6.19
C LEU A 89 -2.31 6.76 -5.34
N ILE A 90 -1.96 7.08 -4.10
CA ILE A 90 -2.75 7.98 -3.27
C ILE A 90 -2.37 9.41 -3.66
N LEU A 91 -3.33 10.16 -4.18
CA LEU A 91 -3.16 11.57 -4.55
C LEU A 91 -3.38 12.47 -3.32
N PRO A 92 -2.85 13.71 -3.32
CA PRO A 92 -3.19 14.72 -2.30
C PRO A 92 -4.69 14.90 -2.13
N THR A 93 -5.44 14.92 -3.22
CA THR A 93 -6.89 15.08 -3.21
C THR A 93 -7.65 13.89 -2.62
N HIS A 94 -7.09 12.67 -2.64
CA HIS A 94 -7.65 11.54 -1.90
C HIS A 94 -7.62 11.78 -0.39
N LYS A 95 -6.53 12.36 0.14
CA LYS A 95 -6.43 12.69 1.57
C LYS A 95 -7.44 13.77 1.97
N LEU A 96 -7.64 14.76 1.11
CA LEU A 96 -8.62 15.82 1.32
C LEU A 96 -10.06 15.27 1.31
N LEU A 97 -10.39 14.38 0.38
CA LEU A 97 -11.70 13.71 0.33
C LEU A 97 -11.94 12.83 1.56
N ASP A 98 -10.92 12.11 2.02
CA ASP A 98 -10.99 11.30 3.23
C ASP A 98 -11.29 12.18 4.45
N ALA A 99 -10.55 13.29 4.62
CA ALA A 99 -10.74 14.23 5.70
C ALA A 99 -12.12 14.93 5.64
N ALA A 100 -12.53 15.38 4.46
CA ALA A 100 -13.81 16.05 4.26
C ALA A 100 -14.99 15.10 4.56
N SER A 101 -14.96 13.89 4.02
CA SER A 101 -15.97 12.86 4.26
C SER A 101 -16.06 12.48 5.74
N GLU A 102 -14.93 12.29 6.41
CA GLU A 102 -14.90 11.93 7.83
C GLU A 102 -15.41 13.07 8.72
N LYS A 103 -15.06 14.35 8.38
CA LYS A 103 -15.60 15.54 9.06
C LYS A 103 -17.12 15.62 8.91
N ALA A 104 -17.65 15.38 7.70
CA ALA A 104 -19.07 15.48 7.41
C ALA A 104 -19.93 14.44 8.16
N LYS A 105 -19.38 13.28 8.52
CA LYS A 105 -20.10 12.25 9.30
C LYS A 105 -20.40 12.67 10.75
N GLY A 106 -19.72 13.68 11.28
CA GLY A 106 -19.98 14.18 12.65
C GLY A 106 -19.82 13.08 13.70
N LYS A 107 -20.92 12.67 14.33
CA LYS A 107 -20.93 11.59 15.36
C LYS A 107 -20.82 10.17 14.78
N GLU A 108 -21.09 10.00 13.49
CA GLU A 108 -21.04 8.72 12.78
C GLU A 108 -19.67 8.44 12.14
N LYS A 109 -18.61 9.07 12.65
CA LYS A 109 -17.24 8.86 12.17
C LYS A 109 -16.86 7.40 12.26
N ILE A 110 -16.25 6.90 11.18
CA ILE A 110 -15.71 5.53 11.10
C ILE A 110 -14.34 5.44 11.80
N GLY A 111 -13.66 6.57 12.00
CA GLY A 111 -12.31 6.60 12.55
C GLY A 111 -11.25 6.40 11.46
N SER A 112 -11.45 7.02 10.28
CA SER A 112 -10.46 7.01 9.22
C SER A 112 -9.11 7.54 9.70
N THR A 113 -8.02 6.98 9.16
CA THR A 113 -6.66 7.45 9.40
C THR A 113 -6.31 8.72 8.61
N LEU A 114 -7.24 9.23 7.81
CA LEU A 114 -7.09 10.42 6.95
C LEU A 114 -5.92 10.33 5.96
N LYS A 115 -5.58 9.11 5.56
CA LYS A 115 -4.48 8.82 4.61
C LYS A 115 -4.96 8.65 3.16
N GLY A 116 -6.26 8.88 2.90
CA GLY A 116 -6.83 8.76 1.57
C GLY A 116 -7.03 7.33 1.08
N ILE A 117 -7.00 6.34 1.96
CA ILE A 117 -7.09 4.92 1.61
C ILE A 117 -8.43 4.61 0.95
N GLY A 118 -9.54 4.97 1.61
CA GLY A 118 -10.89 4.74 1.10
C GLY A 118 -11.12 5.37 -0.28
N PRO A 119 -10.91 6.68 -0.45
CA PRO A 119 -11.05 7.34 -1.75
C PRO A 119 -10.16 6.76 -2.85
N THR A 120 -8.94 6.28 -2.54
CA THR A 120 -8.07 5.63 -3.52
C THR A 120 -8.65 4.28 -3.97
N TYR A 121 -9.18 3.47 -3.06
CA TYR A 121 -9.85 2.21 -3.43
C TYR A 121 -11.17 2.46 -4.17
N MET A 122 -11.91 3.52 -3.86
CA MET A 122 -13.07 3.95 -4.64
C MET A 122 -12.69 4.23 -6.10
N ASP A 123 -11.62 4.96 -6.34
CA ASP A 123 -11.15 5.24 -7.70
C ASP A 123 -10.56 4.00 -8.38
N LYS A 124 -9.89 3.13 -7.66
CA LYS A 124 -9.43 1.83 -8.18
C LYS A 124 -10.62 1.03 -8.70
N THR A 125 -11.65 0.84 -7.90
CA THR A 125 -12.86 0.10 -8.28
C THR A 125 -13.68 0.84 -9.33
N GLY A 126 -13.74 2.18 -9.25
CA GLY A 126 -14.36 3.06 -10.24
C GLY A 126 -13.57 3.19 -11.55
N ARG A 127 -12.40 2.58 -11.68
CA ARG A 127 -11.54 2.58 -12.88
C ARG A 127 -11.04 3.98 -13.26
N ASN A 128 -10.82 4.85 -12.27
CA ASN A 128 -10.36 6.23 -12.46
C ASN A 128 -8.94 6.45 -11.89
N GLY A 129 -8.50 5.55 -10.99
CA GLY A 129 -7.27 5.74 -10.23
C GLY A 129 -6.00 5.72 -11.09
N LEU A 130 -5.00 6.46 -10.65
CA LEU A 130 -3.66 6.42 -11.23
C LEU A 130 -2.85 5.25 -10.64
N ARG A 131 -2.08 4.61 -11.49
CA ARG A 131 -1.20 3.49 -11.12
C ARG A 131 0.27 3.91 -11.13
N VAL A 132 1.10 3.15 -10.46
CA VAL A 132 2.55 3.35 -10.48
C VAL A 132 3.09 3.34 -11.91
N GLY A 133 2.62 2.44 -12.77
CA GLY A 133 3.03 2.38 -14.19
C GLY A 133 2.69 3.65 -15.01
N ASP A 134 1.70 4.43 -14.58
CA ASP A 134 1.34 5.66 -15.27
C ASP A 134 2.39 6.77 -15.09
N ILE A 135 3.21 6.74 -14.02
CA ILE A 135 4.15 7.82 -13.68
C ILE A 135 5.13 8.12 -14.82
N SER A 136 5.48 7.10 -15.61
CA SER A 136 6.39 7.21 -16.75
C SER A 136 5.69 7.43 -18.09
N ALA A 137 4.35 7.46 -18.10
CA ALA A 137 3.59 7.68 -19.32
C ALA A 137 3.59 9.17 -19.71
N PRO A 138 3.66 9.50 -21.01
CA PRO A 138 3.70 10.88 -21.48
C PRO A 138 2.44 11.68 -21.11
N ASP A 139 1.30 11.02 -20.96
CA ASP A 139 0.00 11.59 -20.59
C ASP A 139 -0.26 11.60 -19.06
N PHE A 140 0.73 11.28 -18.23
CA PHE A 140 0.58 11.18 -16.77
C PHE A 140 0.01 12.47 -16.16
N LYS A 141 0.54 13.63 -16.55
CA LYS A 141 0.10 14.92 -16.01
C LYS A 141 -1.36 15.21 -16.39
N GLU A 142 -1.75 14.87 -17.59
CA GLU A 142 -3.14 15.03 -18.06
C GLU A 142 -4.10 14.14 -17.26
N LYS A 143 -3.75 12.87 -17.06
CA LYS A 143 -4.50 11.93 -16.24
C LYS A 143 -4.62 12.42 -14.79
N TYR A 144 -3.53 12.93 -14.22
CA TYR A 144 -3.53 13.51 -12.87
C TYR A 144 -4.51 14.69 -12.77
N GLU A 145 -4.42 15.66 -13.68
CA GLU A 145 -5.28 16.84 -13.69
C GLU A 145 -6.76 16.48 -13.90
N LYS A 146 -7.04 15.49 -14.74
CA LYS A 146 -8.41 14.98 -14.94
C LYS A 146 -8.99 14.42 -13.65
N LEU A 147 -8.24 13.58 -12.92
CA LEU A 147 -8.67 12.99 -11.67
C LEU A 147 -8.80 14.05 -10.56
N LYS A 148 -7.84 14.96 -10.46
CA LYS A 148 -7.86 16.11 -9.54
C LYS A 148 -9.12 16.95 -9.74
N ARG A 149 -9.47 17.31 -10.98
CA ARG A 149 -10.70 18.09 -11.25
C ARG A 149 -11.95 17.38 -10.75
N LYS A 150 -12.06 16.07 -10.95
CA LYS A 150 -13.15 15.25 -10.41
C LYS A 150 -13.21 15.35 -8.88
N HIS A 151 -12.07 15.21 -8.20
CA HIS A 151 -12.01 15.30 -6.74
C HIS A 151 -12.36 16.69 -6.22
N ILE A 152 -11.90 17.76 -6.87
CA ILE A 152 -12.26 19.14 -6.52
C ILE A 152 -13.77 19.37 -6.66
N GLN A 153 -14.41 18.80 -7.70
CA GLN A 153 -15.87 18.86 -7.82
C GLN A 153 -16.58 18.14 -6.67
N LEU A 154 -16.07 16.97 -6.25
CA LEU A 154 -16.63 16.26 -5.09
C LEU A 154 -16.41 17.02 -3.77
N LEU A 155 -15.25 17.64 -3.58
CA LEU A 155 -14.95 18.44 -2.39
C LEU A 155 -15.91 19.64 -2.22
N LYS A 156 -16.46 20.17 -3.30
CA LYS A 156 -17.47 21.26 -3.23
C LYS A 156 -18.78 20.88 -2.52
N PHE A 157 -19.08 19.58 -2.41
CA PHE A 157 -20.26 19.11 -1.68
C PHE A 157 -20.03 19.03 -0.17
N TYR A 158 -18.78 19.25 0.29
CA TYR A 158 -18.42 19.24 1.70
C TYR A 158 -18.15 20.66 2.19
N ASP A 159 -18.58 21.00 3.38
CA ASP A 159 -18.15 22.20 4.10
C ASP A 159 -16.76 21.97 4.69
N PHE A 160 -15.74 22.04 3.81
CA PHE A 160 -14.36 21.69 4.12
C PHE A 160 -13.37 22.63 3.44
N GLU A 161 -12.70 23.43 4.26
CA GLU A 161 -11.58 24.26 3.82
C GLU A 161 -10.31 23.41 3.70
N TYR A 162 -9.50 23.65 2.67
CA TYR A 162 -8.27 22.92 2.42
C TYR A 162 -7.23 23.71 1.66
N GLU A 163 -5.97 23.36 1.89
CA GLU A 163 -4.81 23.83 1.13
C GLU A 163 -4.27 22.65 0.29
N LEU A 164 -4.19 22.83 -1.02
CA LEU A 164 -3.77 21.77 -1.94
C LEU A 164 -2.35 21.97 -2.47
N GLU A 165 -1.91 23.20 -2.68
CA GLU A 165 -0.69 23.53 -3.41
C GLU A 165 0.58 22.90 -2.79
N GLU A 166 0.73 23.05 -1.47
CA GLU A 166 1.89 22.46 -0.75
C GLU A 166 1.87 20.93 -0.80
N LEU A 167 0.70 20.32 -0.64
CA LEU A 167 0.52 18.86 -0.71
C LEU A 167 0.87 18.34 -2.11
N GLU A 168 0.46 19.07 -3.15
CA GLU A 168 0.74 18.74 -4.55
C GLU A 168 2.23 18.86 -4.86
N THR A 169 2.86 19.94 -4.42
CA THR A 169 4.31 20.18 -4.60
C THR A 169 5.13 19.05 -3.98
N ALA A 170 4.85 18.70 -2.73
CA ALA A 170 5.53 17.60 -2.04
C ALA A 170 5.27 16.25 -2.73
N TRP A 171 4.05 16.01 -3.20
CA TRP A 171 3.67 14.78 -3.87
C TRP A 171 4.41 14.61 -5.21
N PHE A 172 4.46 15.64 -6.06
CA PHE A 172 5.20 15.58 -7.32
C PHE A 172 6.71 15.42 -7.11
N ALA A 173 7.29 16.10 -6.11
CA ALA A 173 8.70 15.93 -5.77
C ALA A 173 9.02 14.48 -5.37
N SER A 174 8.17 13.84 -4.58
CA SER A 174 8.38 12.47 -4.09
C SER A 174 8.27 11.39 -5.18
N LEU A 175 7.67 11.69 -6.34
CA LEU A 175 7.62 10.76 -7.48
C LEU A 175 9.01 10.38 -8.00
N ALA A 176 10.02 11.25 -7.84
CA ALA A 176 11.39 10.95 -8.24
C ALA A 176 11.94 9.72 -7.50
N THR A 177 11.69 9.63 -6.19
CA THR A 177 12.07 8.48 -5.39
C THR A 177 11.34 7.22 -5.86
N LEU A 178 10.02 7.29 -6.10
CA LEU A 178 9.26 6.14 -6.56
C LEU A 178 9.74 5.65 -7.95
N LYS A 179 10.07 6.57 -8.87
CA LYS A 179 10.62 6.27 -10.20
C LYS A 179 11.98 5.59 -10.17
N SER A 180 12.75 5.73 -9.08
CA SER A 180 14.09 5.12 -8.97
C SER A 180 14.07 3.62 -8.68
N PHE A 181 12.89 3.03 -8.48
CA PHE A 181 12.71 1.60 -8.25
C PHE A 181 12.23 0.86 -9.50
N ASP A 182 12.45 -0.46 -9.52
CA ASP A 182 11.98 -1.31 -10.60
C ASP A 182 10.45 -1.51 -10.52
N HIS A 183 9.76 -0.99 -11.53
CA HIS A 183 8.34 -1.18 -11.72
C HIS A 183 8.07 -2.38 -12.61
N ILE A 184 7.46 -3.43 -12.05
CA ILE A 184 7.29 -4.72 -12.72
C ILE A 184 5.82 -5.11 -12.92
N GLU A 185 5.57 -6.05 -13.84
CA GLU A 185 4.32 -6.81 -13.93
C GLU A 185 4.35 -7.90 -12.85
N SER A 186 3.90 -7.55 -11.65
CA SER A 186 4.10 -8.35 -10.44
C SER A 186 3.49 -9.76 -10.54
N GLU A 187 2.34 -9.91 -11.20
CA GLU A 187 1.71 -11.22 -11.42
C GLU A 187 2.58 -12.15 -12.27
N HIS A 188 3.20 -11.62 -13.34
CA HIS A 188 4.11 -12.41 -14.15
C HIS A 188 5.37 -12.81 -13.38
N TYR A 189 5.92 -11.88 -12.61
CA TYR A 189 7.06 -12.13 -11.75
C TYR A 189 6.78 -13.26 -10.74
N ILE A 190 5.65 -13.16 -10.02
CA ILE A 190 5.24 -14.17 -9.04
C ILE A 190 4.98 -15.54 -9.70
N HIS A 191 4.30 -15.55 -10.86
CA HIS A 191 4.07 -16.80 -11.60
C HIS A 191 5.38 -17.47 -12.03
N LYS A 192 6.37 -16.68 -12.48
CA LYS A 192 7.70 -17.19 -12.81
C LYS A 192 8.38 -17.76 -11.55
N ALA A 193 8.40 -17.02 -10.46
CA ALA A 193 8.99 -17.45 -9.19
C ALA A 193 8.37 -18.77 -8.67
N LEU A 194 7.04 -18.91 -8.75
CA LEU A 194 6.35 -20.15 -8.37
C LEU A 194 6.73 -21.35 -9.27
N LYS A 195 6.93 -21.13 -10.58
CA LYS A 195 7.44 -22.17 -11.49
C LYS A 195 8.86 -22.59 -11.13
N GLU A 196 9.68 -21.64 -10.69
CA GLU A 196 11.04 -21.86 -10.19
C GLU A 196 11.07 -22.43 -8.77
N LYS A 197 9.91 -22.81 -8.20
CA LYS A 197 9.75 -23.34 -6.84
C LYS A 197 10.22 -22.39 -5.72
N LYS A 198 10.27 -21.10 -5.98
CA LYS A 198 10.53 -20.07 -4.97
C LYS A 198 9.42 -20.06 -3.93
N LYS A 199 9.81 -19.88 -2.68
CA LYS A 199 8.89 -19.75 -1.55
C LYS A 199 8.50 -18.28 -1.38
N ILE A 200 7.19 -18.01 -1.39
CA ILE A 200 6.65 -16.66 -1.29
C ILE A 200 5.82 -16.54 -0.02
N LEU A 201 6.14 -15.55 0.81
CA LEU A 201 5.32 -15.16 1.96
C LEU A 201 4.44 -13.98 1.59
N ALA A 202 3.14 -14.20 1.49
CA ALA A 202 2.19 -13.12 1.29
C ALA A 202 1.94 -12.38 2.61
N GLU A 203 2.36 -11.12 2.67
CA GLU A 203 2.19 -10.27 3.84
C GLU A 203 0.92 -9.43 3.74
N GLY A 204 -0.08 -9.71 4.60
CA GLY A 204 -1.27 -8.88 4.71
C GLY A 204 -1.07 -7.68 5.64
N ALA A 205 -1.91 -6.68 5.50
CA ALA A 205 -2.02 -5.53 6.39
C ALA A 205 -3.32 -5.58 7.21
N GLN A 206 -3.46 -4.75 8.24
CA GLN A 206 -4.63 -4.70 9.13
C GLN A 206 -4.94 -6.07 9.79
N GLY A 207 -6.12 -6.63 9.59
CA GLY A 207 -6.55 -7.91 10.14
C GLY A 207 -7.94 -8.31 9.66
N THR A 208 -8.33 -9.56 9.88
CA THR A 208 -9.58 -10.15 9.37
C THR A 208 -10.82 -9.36 9.75
N LEU A 209 -10.91 -8.85 10.99
CA LEU A 209 -12.06 -8.06 11.44
C LEU A 209 -12.14 -6.66 10.80
N LEU A 210 -11.12 -6.27 10.04
CA LEU A 210 -11.09 -5.03 9.25
C LEU A 210 -11.30 -5.29 7.74
N ASP A 211 -11.60 -6.52 7.34
CA ASP A 211 -11.87 -6.84 5.92
C ASP A 211 -13.14 -6.14 5.45
N ILE A 212 -13.13 -5.63 4.22
CA ILE A 212 -14.24 -4.84 3.67
C ILE A 212 -15.54 -5.66 3.56
N ASP A 213 -15.44 -6.96 3.30
CA ASP A 213 -16.58 -7.83 3.09
C ASP A 213 -16.97 -8.62 4.36
N PHE A 214 -15.98 -9.11 5.12
CA PHE A 214 -16.17 -10.05 6.23
C PHE A 214 -15.82 -9.46 7.60
N GLY A 215 -15.40 -8.19 7.64
CA GLY A 215 -15.08 -7.49 8.88
C GLY A 215 -16.31 -6.93 9.61
N SER A 216 -16.05 -6.18 10.67
CA SER A 216 -17.07 -5.50 11.50
C SER A 216 -17.57 -4.21 10.83
N TYR A 217 -18.25 -4.36 9.68
CA TYR A 217 -18.81 -3.25 8.92
C TYR A 217 -19.70 -2.35 9.77
N PRO A 218 -19.64 -0.99 9.68
CA PRO A 218 -18.83 -0.20 8.73
C PRO A 218 -17.40 0.12 9.24
N PHE A 219 -16.97 -0.39 10.38
CA PHE A 219 -15.66 -0.11 10.98
C PHE A 219 -14.58 -1.02 10.40
N VAL A 220 -14.38 -0.92 9.08
CA VAL A 220 -13.48 -1.75 8.28
C VAL A 220 -12.53 -0.90 7.43
N THR A 221 -11.48 -1.52 6.88
CA THR A 221 -10.66 -0.89 5.83
C THR A 221 -11.27 -1.14 4.45
N SER A 222 -10.87 -0.37 3.45
CA SER A 222 -11.43 -0.45 2.09
C SER A 222 -10.75 -1.54 1.23
N SER A 223 -10.18 -2.58 1.84
CA SER A 223 -9.50 -3.66 1.12
C SER A 223 -9.77 -5.02 1.73
N ASN A 224 -9.57 -6.08 0.94
CA ASN A 224 -9.70 -7.46 1.42
C ASN A 224 -8.43 -7.85 2.18
N THR A 225 -8.57 -7.98 3.50
CA THR A 225 -7.48 -8.31 4.43
C THR A 225 -7.32 -9.80 4.67
N ILE A 226 -8.34 -10.59 4.29
CA ILE A 226 -8.34 -12.06 4.39
C ILE A 226 -7.45 -12.69 3.32
N THR A 227 -7.20 -14.00 3.43
CA THR A 227 -6.32 -14.73 2.51
C THR A 227 -6.72 -14.62 1.04
N ALA A 228 -8.03 -14.55 0.74
CA ALA A 228 -8.52 -14.34 -0.62
C ALA A 228 -8.01 -13.04 -1.25
N GLY A 229 -7.73 -12.01 -0.44
CA GLY A 229 -7.11 -10.76 -0.88
C GLY A 229 -5.70 -10.94 -1.44
N ALA A 230 -4.97 -11.99 -1.04
CA ALA A 230 -3.67 -12.30 -1.64
C ALA A 230 -3.82 -12.75 -3.09
N CYS A 231 -4.89 -13.48 -3.43
CA CYS A 231 -5.12 -13.91 -4.81
C CYS A 231 -5.29 -12.72 -5.76
N THR A 232 -6.15 -11.76 -5.39
CA THR A 232 -6.38 -10.57 -6.22
C THR A 232 -5.25 -9.56 -6.13
N GLY A 233 -4.64 -9.40 -4.94
CA GLY A 233 -3.59 -8.41 -4.67
C GLY A 233 -2.21 -8.77 -5.22
N LEU A 234 -1.99 -10.05 -5.57
CA LEU A 234 -0.75 -10.53 -6.20
C LEU A 234 -1.00 -11.15 -7.59
N GLY A 235 -2.26 -11.33 -7.98
CA GLY A 235 -2.62 -11.93 -9.27
C GLY A 235 -2.32 -13.43 -9.32
N ILE A 236 -2.59 -14.18 -8.24
CA ILE A 236 -2.34 -15.62 -8.16
C ILE A 236 -3.64 -16.42 -8.06
N ALA A 237 -3.61 -17.65 -8.56
CA ALA A 237 -4.75 -18.57 -8.46
C ALA A 237 -4.92 -19.08 -7.01
N PRO A 238 -6.16 -19.31 -6.52
CA PRO A 238 -6.42 -19.76 -5.16
C PRO A 238 -5.70 -21.08 -4.79
N ASN A 239 -5.53 -21.99 -5.75
CA ASN A 239 -4.82 -23.27 -5.56
C ASN A 239 -3.30 -23.11 -5.37
N LYS A 240 -2.77 -21.90 -5.39
CA LYS A 240 -1.37 -21.57 -5.08
C LYS A 240 -1.18 -21.08 -3.65
N ILE A 241 -2.26 -20.88 -2.91
CA ILE A 241 -2.19 -20.58 -1.49
C ILE A 241 -1.83 -21.86 -0.73
N GLY A 242 -0.76 -21.79 0.04
CA GLY A 242 -0.31 -22.88 0.94
C GLY A 242 -0.81 -22.66 2.37
N GLU A 243 0.11 -22.68 3.32
CA GLU A 243 -0.22 -22.45 4.73
C GLU A 243 -0.67 -21.01 4.98
N VAL A 244 -1.64 -20.85 5.88
CA VAL A 244 -2.17 -19.57 6.30
C VAL A 244 -1.89 -19.35 7.78
N PHE A 245 -1.15 -18.29 8.10
CA PHE A 245 -0.81 -17.91 9.47
C PHE A 245 -1.73 -16.79 9.96
N GLY A 246 -2.57 -17.10 10.93
CA GLY A 246 -3.36 -16.10 11.65
C GLY A 246 -2.57 -15.55 12.84
N ILE A 247 -2.48 -14.22 12.94
CA ILE A 247 -1.78 -13.55 14.04
C ILE A 247 -2.77 -12.65 14.76
N PHE A 248 -2.92 -12.85 16.05
CA PHE A 248 -3.80 -12.04 16.91
C PHE A 248 -3.12 -11.72 18.23
N LYS A 249 -3.59 -10.66 18.88
CA LYS A 249 -3.12 -10.29 20.22
C LYS A 249 -3.82 -11.13 21.27
N SER A 250 -3.12 -11.52 22.30
CA SER A 250 -3.66 -12.30 23.42
C SER A 250 -4.11 -11.45 24.62
N TYR A 251 -4.15 -10.13 24.47
CA TYR A 251 -4.52 -9.17 25.51
C TYR A 251 -5.49 -8.14 24.94
#